data_31b9f0a1aa090a98b24d15594dea9fa2
#
_entry.id   31b9f0a1aa090a98b24d15594dea9fa2
#
_cell.length_a   1.000
_cell.length_b   1.000
_cell.length_c   1.000
_cell.angle_alpha   90.00
_cell.angle_beta   90.00
_cell.angle_gamma   90.00
#
_symmetry.space_group_name_H-M   'P 1'
#
loop_
_entity.id
_entity.type
_entity.pdbx_description
1 polymer ?
#
loop_
_entity_poly.entity_id
_entity_poly.type
_entity_poly.pdbx_seq_one_letter_code
_entity_poly.pdbx_strand_id
1 'polypeptide(L)'
;MKVNRQIGICWALVGATLALPTTGRALDFGKVGEPVNLAVGYQPYYTQAWSGVVMNGTRLWEKYLPKGSKVEFQVGLQGAIIVNAMTGEKLHIGYAGDMPSIAATFRYLKERGGVDIRIVAVLGTSKQQCNIFMVRNDAPEFKNGREAVKWMDGKVTSSPHGSCTDRFGQLAFKLSNIQPARYLNQNIEVITTNFRAGKLDAAVIWEPTASKLVTEGIARRAASGEDFDALDGGMLIMLNDLIQQRPDIVRAWLEAELEAQLFIADPKNAVAVVKMAEQQTEKMPARALWASLYGAYPKEVGGGEIMNQFDFIVSDRPRQLLDDATEFLHNIPQKPAAAPKIRPEAFADQIAREVLKARGLSSPIGAVKAQPLEANPFK
;
A
#
# COMPACT_ATOMS: atom_id res chain seq x y z
N MET A 1 80.34 13.01 -36.79
CA MET A 1 79.30 13.81 -36.16
C MET A 1 78.48 12.95 -35.30
N LYS A 2 78.62 13.02 -33.95
CA LYS A 2 77.87 12.27 -32.95
C LYS A 2 76.78 13.20 -32.39
N VAL A 3 75.51 12.87 -32.54
CA VAL A 3 74.40 13.63 -31.94
C VAL A 3 73.96 12.85 -30.71
N ASN A 4 74.17 13.45 -29.52
CA ASN A 4 73.67 12.99 -28.25
C ASN A 4 72.17 13.36 -28.12
N ARG A 5 71.28 12.38 -27.91
CA ARG A 5 69.91 12.57 -27.44
C ARG A 5 69.83 12.30 -25.95
N GLN A 6 69.61 13.37 -25.21
CA GLN A 6 69.21 13.27 -23.80
C GLN A 6 67.74 12.96 -23.72
N ILE A 7 67.38 11.86 -23.02
CA ILE A 7 66.00 11.47 -22.74
C ILE A 7 65.70 12.04 -21.34
N GLY A 8 64.81 13.05 -21.31
CA GLY A 8 64.24 13.56 -20.05
C GLY A 8 63.09 12.65 -19.59
N ILE A 9 63.26 12.08 -18.42
CA ILE A 9 62.21 11.31 -17.75
C ILE A 9 61.31 12.27 -16.95
N CYS A 10 60.10 12.56 -17.42
CA CYS A 10 59.10 13.25 -16.63
C CYS A 10 58.41 12.28 -15.67
N TRP A 11 58.60 12.47 -14.37
CA TRP A 11 57.80 11.80 -13.35
C TRP A 11 56.45 12.48 -13.23
N ALA A 12 55.39 11.81 -13.70
CA ALA A 12 54.02 12.22 -13.45
C ALA A 12 53.61 11.73 -12.04
N LEU A 13 53.48 12.65 -11.10
CA LEU A 13 52.85 12.42 -9.80
C LEU A 13 51.37 12.19 -10.02
N VAL A 14 50.95 10.91 -9.99
CA VAL A 14 49.54 10.52 -9.92
C VAL A 14 49.11 10.76 -8.47
N GLY A 15 48.45 11.89 -8.23
CA GLY A 15 47.75 12.16 -6.99
C GLY A 15 46.54 11.22 -6.86
N ALA A 16 46.66 10.18 -6.03
CA ALA A 16 45.52 9.36 -5.63
C ALA A 16 44.65 10.20 -4.69
N THR A 17 43.59 10.78 -5.24
CA THR A 17 42.49 11.31 -4.45
C THR A 17 41.78 10.13 -3.77
N LEU A 18 42.07 9.91 -2.49
CA LEU A 18 41.30 9.07 -1.60
C LEU A 18 39.88 9.66 -1.55
N ALA A 19 38.94 9.10 -2.33
CA ALA A 19 37.52 9.34 -2.15
C ALA A 19 37.14 8.82 -0.76
N LEU A 20 37.01 9.73 0.21
CA LEU A 20 36.43 9.40 1.52
C LEU A 20 35.01 8.85 1.23
N PRO A 21 34.61 7.74 1.86
CA PRO A 21 33.25 7.27 1.76
C PRO A 21 32.36 8.41 2.26
N THR A 22 31.47 8.93 1.42
CA THR A 22 30.38 9.79 1.84
C THR A 22 29.49 8.92 2.72
N THR A 23 29.68 9.01 4.04
CA THR A 23 28.68 8.56 5.00
C THR A 23 27.41 9.32 4.63
N GLY A 24 26.36 8.58 4.22
CA GLY A 24 25.07 9.17 3.94
C GLY A 24 24.71 10.06 5.13
N ARG A 25 24.52 11.35 4.87
CA ARG A 25 24.15 12.30 5.92
C ARG A 25 22.75 11.95 6.33
N ALA A 26 22.55 11.55 7.61
CA ALA A 26 21.23 11.36 8.17
C ALA A 26 20.38 12.61 7.91
N LEU A 27 19.10 12.43 7.53
CA LEU A 27 18.19 13.54 7.38
C LEU A 27 18.07 14.29 8.70
N ASP A 28 18.00 15.62 8.63
CA ASP A 28 17.79 16.48 9.80
C ASP A 28 16.34 17.01 9.80
N PHE A 29 15.58 16.58 10.81
CA PHE A 29 14.18 17.00 11.01
C PHE A 29 14.02 18.15 12.03
N GLY A 30 15.11 18.77 12.47
CA GLY A 30 15.10 19.84 13.47
C GLY A 30 14.87 19.34 14.89
N LYS A 31 14.62 20.27 15.82
CA LYS A 31 14.48 19.95 17.25
C LYS A 31 13.02 19.65 17.63
N VAL A 32 12.84 18.86 18.68
CA VAL A 32 11.53 18.58 19.28
C VAL A 32 10.80 19.90 19.58
N GLY A 33 9.52 19.98 19.17
CA GLY A 33 8.67 21.15 19.33
C GLY A 33 8.77 22.20 18.21
N GLU A 34 9.80 22.16 17.37
CA GLU A 34 9.94 23.07 16.22
C GLU A 34 9.07 22.63 15.03
N PRO A 35 8.69 23.57 14.13
CA PRO A 35 8.03 23.25 12.87
C PRO A 35 8.87 22.29 12.03
N VAL A 36 8.19 21.43 11.24
CA VAL A 36 8.83 20.44 10.38
C VAL A 36 8.32 20.55 8.95
N ASN A 37 9.17 20.18 7.97
CA ASN A 37 8.77 19.99 6.58
C ASN A 37 8.69 18.49 6.29
N LEU A 38 7.50 17.99 5.95
CA LEU A 38 7.26 16.58 5.69
C LEU A 38 6.86 16.37 4.22
N ALA A 39 7.42 15.34 3.61
CA ALA A 39 6.97 14.78 2.35
C ALA A 39 6.30 13.43 2.59
N VAL A 40 5.06 13.28 2.12
CA VAL A 40 4.18 12.16 2.41
C VAL A 40 3.74 11.49 1.11
N GLY A 41 4.05 10.20 0.95
CA GLY A 41 3.56 9.39 -0.16
C GLY A 41 2.24 8.71 0.21
N TYR A 42 1.22 8.83 -0.65
CA TYR A 42 -0.08 8.21 -0.39
C TYR A 42 -0.72 7.68 -1.68
N GLN A 43 -1.73 6.82 -1.55
CA GLN A 43 -2.36 6.12 -2.66
C GLN A 43 -3.87 6.40 -2.71
N PRO A 44 -4.35 7.46 -3.40
CA PRO A 44 -5.78 7.68 -3.57
C PRO A 44 -6.45 6.59 -4.42
N TYR A 45 -5.66 5.84 -5.20
CA TYR A 45 -6.10 4.68 -5.99
C TYR A 45 -6.04 3.34 -5.23
N TYR A 46 -6.01 3.39 -3.89
CA TYR A 46 -6.05 2.22 -3.02
C TYR A 46 -6.84 2.55 -1.74
N THR A 47 -8.02 1.98 -1.60
CA THR A 47 -9.00 2.36 -0.57
C THR A 47 -8.52 2.20 0.87
N GLN A 48 -7.69 1.21 1.17
CA GLN A 48 -7.13 1.04 2.52
C GLN A 48 -6.12 2.15 2.91
N ALA A 49 -5.64 2.95 1.96
CA ALA A 49 -4.80 4.11 2.21
C ALA A 49 -5.58 5.44 2.25
N TRP A 50 -6.92 5.39 2.30
CA TRP A 50 -7.75 6.60 2.23
C TRP A 50 -7.76 7.46 3.49
N SER A 51 -7.21 7.00 4.61
CA SER A 51 -6.88 7.91 5.71
C SER A 51 -5.89 8.99 5.26
N GLY A 52 -4.94 8.65 4.37
CA GLY A 52 -4.08 9.63 3.68
C GLY A 52 -4.86 10.61 2.79
N VAL A 53 -5.94 10.16 2.14
CA VAL A 53 -6.86 11.03 1.36
C VAL A 53 -7.59 12.02 2.28
N VAL A 54 -8.08 11.55 3.43
CA VAL A 54 -8.72 12.40 4.45
C VAL A 54 -7.71 13.38 5.04
N MET A 55 -6.51 12.90 5.41
CA MET A 55 -5.42 13.74 5.93
C MET A 55 -5.08 14.90 4.98
N ASN A 56 -4.97 14.63 3.69
CA ASN A 56 -4.69 15.64 2.67
C ASN A 56 -5.90 16.56 2.44
N GLY A 57 -7.09 15.97 2.23
CA GLY A 57 -8.31 16.71 1.88
C GLY A 57 -8.82 17.64 2.97
N THR A 58 -8.64 17.28 4.24
CA THR A 58 -9.06 18.09 5.38
C THR A 58 -7.92 18.92 6.01
N ARG A 59 -6.67 18.64 5.61
CA ARG A 59 -5.46 19.19 6.26
C ARG A 59 -5.43 18.89 7.76
N LEU A 60 -5.92 17.73 8.16
CA LEU A 60 -6.12 17.35 9.57
C LEU A 60 -4.82 17.40 10.39
N TRP A 61 -3.67 17.20 9.73
CA TRP A 61 -2.35 17.30 10.33
C TRP A 61 -2.05 18.70 10.90
N GLU A 62 -2.66 19.78 10.39
CA GLU A 62 -2.47 21.14 10.91
C GLU A 62 -2.94 21.31 12.35
N LYS A 63 -3.92 20.51 12.76
CA LYS A 63 -4.46 20.51 14.11
C LYS A 63 -3.44 20.04 15.16
N TYR A 64 -2.51 19.18 14.73
CA TYR A 64 -1.64 18.43 15.64
C TYR A 64 -0.15 18.78 15.51
N LEU A 65 0.32 19.11 14.31
CA LEU A 65 1.71 19.47 14.10
C LEU A 65 2.03 20.87 14.67
N PRO A 66 3.28 21.14 15.06
CA PRO A 66 3.72 22.46 15.47
C PRO A 66 3.37 23.52 14.42
N LYS A 67 2.89 24.69 14.88
CA LYS A 67 2.50 25.80 14.00
C LYS A 67 3.67 26.21 13.10
N GLY A 68 3.41 26.31 11.78
CA GLY A 68 4.43 26.63 10.77
C GLY A 68 5.00 25.40 10.09
N SER A 69 4.64 24.17 10.52
CA SER A 69 4.97 22.95 9.79
C SER A 69 4.35 22.95 8.39
N LYS A 70 5.05 22.33 7.43
CA LYS A 70 4.59 22.16 6.04
C LYS A 70 4.53 20.69 5.69
N VAL A 71 3.47 20.29 4.98
CA VAL A 71 3.29 18.92 4.52
C VAL A 71 2.99 18.94 3.02
N GLU A 72 3.78 18.20 2.26
CA GLU A 72 3.57 17.96 0.84
C GLU A 72 3.12 16.51 0.63
N PHE A 73 1.95 16.35 0.02
CA PHE A 73 1.44 15.03 -0.34
C PHE A 73 1.76 14.68 -1.79
N GLN A 74 2.38 13.51 -2.01
CA GLN A 74 2.75 13.01 -3.33
C GLN A 74 2.00 11.71 -3.63
N VAL A 75 1.30 11.68 -4.77
CA VAL A 75 0.55 10.50 -5.21
C VAL A 75 1.50 9.41 -5.67
N GLY A 76 1.37 8.23 -5.08
CA GLY A 76 1.94 7.00 -5.58
C GLY A 76 0.85 6.12 -6.20
N LEU A 77 0.93 5.84 -7.49
CA LEU A 77 -0.04 4.95 -8.15
C LEU A 77 0.04 3.51 -7.62
N GLN A 78 1.20 3.13 -7.08
CA GLN A 78 1.46 1.81 -6.48
C GLN A 78 2.39 1.98 -5.27
N GLY A 79 2.25 1.10 -4.27
CA GLY A 79 3.07 1.15 -3.05
C GLY A 79 4.57 1.05 -3.30
N ALA A 80 5.00 0.32 -4.35
CA ALA A 80 6.41 0.23 -4.72
C ALA A 80 7.01 1.60 -5.12
N ILE A 81 6.22 2.51 -5.71
CA ILE A 81 6.66 3.87 -6.06
C ILE A 81 6.95 4.66 -4.78
N ILE A 82 6.04 4.58 -3.79
CA ILE A 82 6.22 5.23 -2.47
C ILE A 82 7.47 4.68 -1.78
N VAL A 83 7.62 3.35 -1.70
CA VAL A 83 8.78 2.72 -1.05
C VAL A 83 10.09 3.08 -1.73
N ASN A 84 10.13 3.17 -3.06
CA ASN A 84 11.33 3.59 -3.78
C ASN A 84 11.66 5.07 -3.51
N ALA A 85 10.67 5.95 -3.44
CA ALA A 85 10.87 7.36 -3.09
C ALA A 85 11.34 7.52 -1.63
N MET A 86 10.81 6.74 -0.69
CA MET A 86 11.30 6.68 0.70
C MET A 86 12.74 6.14 0.77
N THR A 87 13.06 5.11 0.00
CA THR A 87 14.44 4.59 -0.08
C THR A 87 15.43 5.62 -0.64
N GLY A 88 14.94 6.55 -1.47
CA GLY A 88 15.71 7.70 -1.96
C GLY A 88 15.57 8.94 -1.07
N GLU A 89 15.03 8.80 0.15
CA GLU A 89 14.84 9.88 1.14
C GLU A 89 14.02 11.09 0.64
N LYS A 90 13.23 10.87 -0.45
CA LYS A 90 12.33 11.90 -1.01
C LYS A 90 10.98 11.95 -0.28
N LEU A 91 10.60 10.88 0.40
CA LEU A 91 9.41 10.79 1.22
C LEU A 91 9.79 10.34 2.63
N HIS A 92 9.17 10.92 3.63
CA HIS A 92 9.42 10.65 5.05
C HIS A 92 8.38 9.72 5.66
N ILE A 93 7.13 9.80 5.16
CA ILE A 93 5.96 9.04 5.57
C ILE A 93 5.34 8.40 4.34
N GLY A 94 4.87 7.16 4.45
CA GLY A 94 4.26 6.42 3.35
C GLY A 94 2.99 5.69 3.79
N TYR A 95 1.95 5.78 2.95
CA TYR A 95 0.71 5.01 3.04
C TYR A 95 0.76 3.93 1.96
N ALA A 96 0.95 2.68 2.35
CA ALA A 96 1.16 1.59 1.39
C ALA A 96 0.47 0.29 1.83
N GLY A 97 0.21 -0.61 0.88
CA GLY A 97 -0.29 -1.94 1.19
C GLY A 97 0.72 -2.79 1.97
N ASP A 98 0.27 -3.94 2.47
CA ASP A 98 1.07 -4.89 3.26
C ASP A 98 2.40 -5.27 2.57
N MET A 99 2.34 -5.77 1.34
CA MET A 99 3.50 -6.27 0.60
C MET A 99 4.59 -5.22 0.37
N PRO A 100 4.31 -4.02 -0.18
CA PRO A 100 5.31 -2.98 -0.31
C PRO A 100 5.81 -2.48 1.04
N SER A 101 4.98 -2.42 2.09
CA SER A 101 5.41 -2.02 3.43
C SER A 101 6.39 -3.01 4.05
N ILE A 102 6.14 -4.31 3.88
CA ILE A 102 7.08 -5.36 4.28
C ILE A 102 8.40 -5.20 3.53
N ALA A 103 8.34 -5.08 2.19
CA ALA A 103 9.54 -4.88 1.37
C ALA A 103 10.34 -3.63 1.81
N ALA A 104 9.66 -2.57 2.28
CA ALA A 104 10.29 -1.37 2.82
C ALA A 104 11.11 -1.69 4.07
N THR A 105 10.62 -2.54 4.97
CA THR A 105 11.33 -2.89 6.22
C THR A 105 12.66 -3.62 6.00
N PHE A 106 12.91 -4.11 4.79
CA PHE A 106 14.17 -4.77 4.41
C PHE A 106 15.13 -3.87 3.65
N ARG A 107 14.80 -2.57 3.43
CA ARG A 107 15.67 -1.65 2.67
C ARG A 107 16.98 -1.33 3.39
N TYR A 108 17.04 -1.48 4.72
CA TYR A 108 18.28 -1.35 5.49
C TYR A 108 19.34 -2.40 5.13
N LEU A 109 18.94 -3.55 4.54
CA LEU A 109 19.85 -4.61 4.10
C LEU A 109 20.64 -4.26 2.83
N LYS A 110 20.34 -3.14 2.15
CA LYS A 110 21.10 -2.73 0.97
C LYS A 110 22.55 -2.44 1.37
N GLU A 111 23.47 -3.09 0.68
CA GLU A 111 24.89 -2.76 0.76
C GLU A 111 25.10 -1.26 0.53
N ARG A 112 25.84 -0.58 1.42
CA ARG A 112 26.12 0.85 1.37
C ARG A 112 24.91 1.78 1.64
N GLY A 113 24.49 1.84 2.89
CA GLY A 113 23.59 2.89 3.38
C GLY A 113 22.12 2.65 3.03
N GLY A 114 21.63 1.46 3.37
CA GLY A 114 20.19 1.17 3.29
C GLY A 114 19.40 2.05 4.26
N VAL A 115 18.25 2.52 3.80
CA VAL A 115 17.34 3.36 4.58
C VAL A 115 16.50 2.49 5.51
N ASP A 116 16.48 2.82 6.79
CA ASP A 116 15.66 2.13 7.79
C ASP A 116 14.22 2.68 7.77
N ILE A 117 13.30 1.89 7.23
CA ILE A 117 11.87 2.21 7.15
C ILE A 117 11.11 1.26 8.10
N ARG A 118 10.19 1.80 8.89
CA ARG A 118 9.46 1.04 9.91
C ARG A 118 7.96 1.20 9.78
N ILE A 119 7.20 0.19 10.20
CA ILE A 119 5.74 0.19 10.29
C ILE A 119 5.37 0.84 11.64
N VAL A 120 4.64 1.96 11.60
CA VAL A 120 4.26 2.73 12.80
C VAL A 120 2.79 2.62 13.13
N ALA A 121 1.94 2.26 12.17
CA ALA A 121 0.52 1.98 12.38
C ALA A 121 -0.05 1.09 11.28
N VAL A 122 -1.24 0.53 11.54
CA VAL A 122 -2.06 -0.20 10.58
C VAL A 122 -3.16 0.73 10.09
N LEU A 123 -3.30 0.87 8.78
CA LEU A 123 -4.33 1.69 8.15
C LEU A 123 -5.67 0.95 8.07
N GLY A 124 -5.62 -0.36 8.06
CA GLY A 124 -6.77 -1.24 8.06
C GLY A 124 -6.45 -2.62 7.53
N THR A 125 -7.36 -3.57 7.81
CA THR A 125 -7.34 -4.92 7.27
C THR A 125 -8.68 -5.26 6.62
N SER A 126 -8.65 -6.07 5.56
CA SER A 126 -9.83 -6.47 4.80
C SER A 126 -9.64 -7.85 4.18
N LYS A 127 -10.72 -8.43 3.68
CA LYS A 127 -10.69 -9.58 2.78
C LYS A 127 -11.13 -9.19 1.36
N GLN A 128 -11.50 -7.92 1.12
CA GLN A 128 -12.11 -7.52 -0.12
C GLN A 128 -11.72 -6.12 -0.63
N GLN A 129 -10.57 -5.61 -0.18
CA GLN A 129 -10.04 -4.33 -0.69
C GLN A 129 -8.87 -4.52 -1.66
N CYS A 130 -8.00 -5.49 -1.43
CA CYS A 130 -6.94 -5.86 -2.37
C CYS A 130 -7.14 -7.25 -3.00
N ASN A 131 -7.89 -8.09 -2.37
CA ASN A 131 -8.06 -9.49 -2.73
C ASN A 131 -9.32 -9.70 -3.56
N ILE A 132 -9.33 -9.25 -4.84
CA ILE A 132 -10.52 -9.31 -5.69
C ILE A 132 -10.20 -9.95 -7.03
N PHE A 133 -10.91 -11.02 -7.38
CA PHE A 133 -10.94 -11.56 -8.73
C PHE A 133 -12.01 -10.90 -9.58
N MET A 134 -11.59 -10.40 -10.72
CA MET A 134 -12.44 -9.90 -11.79
C MET A 134 -12.41 -10.87 -12.97
N VAL A 135 -13.54 -11.04 -13.63
CA VAL A 135 -13.65 -11.82 -14.88
C VAL A 135 -14.29 -10.98 -15.98
N ARG A 136 -14.07 -11.36 -17.24
CA ARG A 136 -14.75 -10.77 -18.39
C ARG A 136 -16.27 -10.95 -18.27
N ASN A 137 -17.05 -10.04 -18.84
CA ASN A 137 -18.52 -10.04 -18.66
C ASN A 137 -19.21 -11.26 -19.27
N ASP A 138 -18.64 -11.86 -20.30
CA ASP A 138 -19.16 -13.06 -20.97
C ASP A 138 -18.65 -14.38 -20.36
N ALA A 139 -17.93 -14.33 -19.21
CA ALA A 139 -17.65 -15.52 -18.42
C ALA A 139 -18.95 -16.15 -17.89
N PRO A 140 -19.01 -17.48 -17.64
CA PRO A 140 -20.18 -18.13 -17.07
C PRO A 140 -20.59 -17.51 -15.73
N GLU A 141 -21.87 -17.66 -15.36
CA GLU A 141 -22.29 -17.40 -13.98
C GLU A 141 -21.74 -18.48 -13.06
N PHE A 142 -21.31 -18.06 -11.84
CA PHE A 142 -20.74 -18.94 -10.84
C PHE A 142 -21.61 -18.97 -9.59
N LYS A 143 -21.71 -20.13 -8.94
CA LYS A 143 -22.46 -20.28 -7.69
C LYS A 143 -21.77 -19.59 -6.49
N ASN A 144 -20.46 -19.46 -6.55
CA ASN A 144 -19.62 -18.84 -5.52
C ASN A 144 -18.23 -18.53 -6.07
N GLY A 145 -17.44 -17.77 -5.29
CA GLY A 145 -16.10 -17.35 -5.71
C GLY A 145 -15.10 -18.50 -5.91
N ARG A 146 -15.24 -19.60 -5.19
CA ARG A 146 -14.36 -20.78 -5.38
C ARG A 146 -14.60 -21.45 -6.74
N GLU A 147 -15.86 -21.50 -7.20
CA GLU A 147 -16.20 -22.00 -8.55
C GLU A 147 -15.65 -21.05 -9.63
N ALA A 148 -15.76 -19.75 -9.42
CA ALA A 148 -15.19 -18.76 -10.30
C ALA A 148 -13.68 -18.92 -10.46
N VAL A 149 -12.95 -19.12 -9.36
CA VAL A 149 -11.49 -19.36 -9.41
C VAL A 149 -11.16 -20.68 -10.13
N LYS A 150 -11.92 -21.75 -9.91
CA LYS A 150 -11.74 -23.01 -10.66
C LYS A 150 -11.90 -22.85 -12.16
N TRP A 151 -12.83 -21.99 -12.61
CA TRP A 151 -12.99 -21.69 -14.04
C TRP A 151 -11.75 -21.05 -14.66
N MET A 152 -10.87 -20.42 -13.87
CA MET A 152 -9.65 -19.78 -14.37
C MET A 152 -8.56 -20.77 -14.74
N ASP A 153 -8.76 -22.08 -14.54
CA ASP A 153 -7.83 -23.10 -15.00
C ASP A 153 -7.65 -23.03 -16.52
N GLY A 154 -6.40 -22.99 -16.96
CA GLY A 154 -6.08 -22.84 -18.38
C GLY A 154 -6.45 -21.49 -19.00
N LYS A 155 -6.84 -20.47 -18.24
CA LYS A 155 -7.20 -19.12 -18.72
C LYS A 155 -6.02 -18.13 -18.66
N VAL A 156 -6.19 -16.98 -19.31
CA VAL A 156 -5.23 -15.87 -19.26
C VAL A 156 -5.62 -14.95 -18.12
N THR A 157 -4.83 -14.96 -17.06
CA THR A 157 -5.03 -14.15 -15.86
C THR A 157 -3.89 -13.18 -15.65
N SER A 158 -4.14 -12.04 -15.00
CA SER A 158 -3.13 -11.03 -14.73
C SER A 158 -3.24 -10.47 -13.32
N SER A 159 -2.11 -10.01 -12.77
CA SER A 159 -2.01 -9.27 -11.50
C SER A 159 -0.73 -8.44 -11.49
N PRO A 160 -0.64 -7.35 -10.74
CA PRO A 160 0.63 -6.71 -10.41
C PRO A 160 1.45 -7.59 -9.47
N HIS A 161 2.51 -8.24 -9.97
CA HIS A 161 3.31 -9.18 -9.19
C HIS A 161 4.05 -8.49 -8.03
N GLY A 162 4.18 -9.19 -6.89
CA GLY A 162 4.75 -8.66 -5.66
C GLY A 162 3.79 -7.77 -4.86
N SER A 163 2.53 -7.74 -5.22
CA SER A 163 1.47 -7.03 -4.48
C SER A 163 0.58 -7.99 -3.67
N CYS A 164 -0.32 -7.44 -2.84
CA CYS A 164 -1.37 -8.19 -2.15
C CYS A 164 -2.22 -9.02 -3.12
N THR A 165 -2.55 -8.49 -4.30
CA THR A 165 -3.31 -9.21 -5.33
C THR A 165 -2.57 -10.42 -5.88
N ASP A 166 -1.25 -10.32 -6.05
CA ASP A 166 -0.40 -11.44 -6.49
C ASP A 166 -0.38 -12.55 -5.43
N ARG A 167 -0.14 -12.18 -4.16
CA ARG A 167 -0.17 -13.12 -3.05
C ARG A 167 -1.51 -13.84 -2.97
N PHE A 168 -2.62 -13.10 -3.03
CA PHE A 168 -3.95 -13.67 -3.01
C PHE A 168 -4.23 -14.55 -4.22
N GLY A 169 -3.87 -14.11 -5.42
CA GLY A 169 -4.05 -14.88 -6.65
C GLY A 169 -3.36 -16.26 -6.56
N GLN A 170 -2.09 -16.26 -6.16
CA GLN A 170 -1.33 -17.52 -6.03
C GLN A 170 -1.89 -18.42 -4.92
N LEU A 171 -2.32 -17.86 -3.78
CA LEU A 171 -2.99 -18.60 -2.72
C LEU A 171 -4.28 -19.26 -3.23
N ALA A 172 -5.15 -18.50 -3.89
CA ALA A 172 -6.42 -18.98 -4.40
C ALA A 172 -6.25 -20.06 -5.48
N PHE A 173 -5.28 -19.90 -6.38
CA PHE A 173 -4.93 -20.93 -7.38
C PHE A 173 -4.46 -22.22 -6.71
N LYS A 174 -3.56 -22.12 -5.74
CA LYS A 174 -3.08 -23.28 -4.95
C LYS A 174 -4.23 -24.00 -4.24
N LEU A 175 -5.08 -23.25 -3.51
CA LEU A 175 -6.22 -23.83 -2.75
C LEU A 175 -7.31 -24.42 -3.67
N SER A 176 -7.41 -23.94 -4.91
CA SER A 176 -8.35 -24.43 -5.91
C SER A 176 -7.77 -25.54 -6.80
N ASN A 177 -6.47 -25.84 -6.64
CA ASN A 177 -5.70 -26.79 -7.45
C ASN A 177 -5.81 -26.51 -8.95
N ILE A 178 -5.59 -25.25 -9.34
CA ILE A 178 -5.64 -24.81 -10.75
C ILE A 178 -4.33 -24.14 -11.17
N GLN A 179 -4.14 -24.10 -12.50
CA GLN A 179 -3.03 -23.38 -13.10
C GLN A 179 -3.53 -22.57 -14.30
N PRO A 180 -3.51 -21.22 -14.25
CA PRO A 180 -3.77 -20.40 -15.42
C PRO A 180 -2.81 -20.74 -16.56
N ALA A 181 -3.28 -20.70 -17.82
CA ALA A 181 -2.41 -20.89 -18.98
C ALA A 181 -1.31 -19.82 -19.04
N ARG A 182 -1.64 -18.62 -18.60
CA ARG A 182 -0.69 -17.52 -18.38
C ARG A 182 -1.11 -16.70 -17.17
N TYR A 183 -0.17 -16.45 -16.28
CA TYR A 183 -0.32 -15.50 -15.18
C TYR A 183 0.61 -14.32 -15.42
N LEU A 184 0.05 -13.20 -15.89
CA LEU A 184 0.80 -12.07 -16.42
C LEU A 184 1.09 -11.03 -15.32
N ASN A 185 2.33 -10.54 -15.29
CA ASN A 185 2.68 -9.39 -14.46
C ASN A 185 2.36 -8.09 -15.21
N GLN A 186 1.31 -7.40 -14.82
CA GLN A 186 0.87 -6.14 -15.43
C GLN A 186 0.44 -5.15 -14.34
N ASN A 187 0.66 -3.84 -14.58
CA ASN A 187 0.09 -2.82 -13.72
C ASN A 187 -1.42 -2.65 -13.98
N ILE A 188 -2.10 -1.95 -13.08
CA ILE A 188 -3.57 -1.80 -13.09
C ILE A 188 -4.09 -1.13 -14.38
N GLU A 189 -3.36 -0.16 -14.93
CA GLU A 189 -3.75 0.56 -16.13
C GLU A 189 -3.69 -0.37 -17.36
N VAL A 190 -2.66 -1.20 -17.44
CA VAL A 190 -2.51 -2.22 -18.51
C VAL A 190 -3.57 -3.31 -18.35
N ILE A 191 -3.86 -3.78 -17.14
CA ILE A 191 -4.94 -4.74 -16.87
C ILE A 191 -6.28 -4.16 -17.36
N THR A 192 -6.61 -2.93 -16.97
CA THR A 192 -7.84 -2.24 -17.41
C THR A 192 -7.95 -2.16 -18.93
N THR A 193 -6.86 -1.80 -19.61
CA THR A 193 -6.80 -1.72 -21.06
C THR A 193 -6.99 -3.10 -21.72
N ASN A 194 -6.37 -4.13 -21.15
CA ASN A 194 -6.45 -5.48 -21.68
C ASN A 194 -7.83 -6.12 -21.45
N PHE A 195 -8.53 -5.81 -20.36
CA PHE A 195 -9.93 -6.19 -20.20
C PHE A 195 -10.81 -5.57 -21.29
N ARG A 196 -10.68 -4.26 -21.53
CA ARG A 196 -11.43 -3.55 -22.60
C ARG A 196 -11.16 -4.15 -23.99
N ALA A 197 -9.93 -4.62 -24.21
CA ALA A 197 -9.51 -5.24 -25.47
C ALA A 197 -9.86 -6.74 -25.57
N GLY A 198 -10.50 -7.35 -24.58
CA GLY A 198 -10.81 -8.77 -24.53
C GLY A 198 -9.61 -9.71 -24.48
N LYS A 199 -8.43 -9.20 -24.00
CA LYS A 199 -7.18 -9.96 -23.96
C LYS A 199 -6.95 -10.71 -22.64
N LEU A 200 -7.79 -10.48 -21.63
CA LEU A 200 -7.77 -11.15 -20.34
C LEU A 200 -9.09 -11.86 -20.10
N ASP A 201 -9.01 -13.08 -19.60
CA ASP A 201 -10.18 -13.81 -19.08
C ASP A 201 -10.48 -13.37 -17.65
N ALA A 202 -9.44 -13.16 -16.83
CA ALA A 202 -9.54 -12.76 -15.45
C ALA A 202 -8.38 -11.87 -15.01
N ALA A 203 -8.53 -11.19 -13.89
CA ALA A 203 -7.43 -10.53 -13.20
C ALA A 203 -7.67 -10.50 -11.68
N VAL A 204 -6.57 -10.40 -10.92
CA VAL A 204 -6.62 -10.10 -9.49
C VAL A 204 -6.20 -8.65 -9.30
N ILE A 205 -7.09 -7.84 -8.76
CA ILE A 205 -6.91 -6.39 -8.62
C ILE A 205 -7.43 -5.88 -7.27
N TRP A 206 -7.29 -4.58 -7.05
CA TRP A 206 -7.72 -3.91 -5.83
C TRP A 206 -8.74 -2.79 -6.09
N GLU A 207 -9.40 -2.35 -5.02
CA GLU A 207 -10.28 -1.18 -5.02
C GLU A 207 -9.48 0.14 -5.04
N PRO A 208 -9.98 1.19 -5.71
CA PRO A 208 -11.30 1.32 -6.31
C PRO A 208 -11.40 0.86 -7.77
N THR A 209 -10.33 0.29 -8.35
CA THR A 209 -10.34 -0.09 -9.78
C THR A 209 -11.32 -1.22 -10.06
N ALA A 210 -11.48 -2.19 -9.15
CA ALA A 210 -12.47 -3.27 -9.32
C ALA A 210 -13.88 -2.70 -9.47
N SER A 211 -14.31 -1.84 -8.56
CA SER A 211 -15.62 -1.16 -8.63
C SER A 211 -15.76 -0.27 -9.85
N LYS A 212 -14.69 0.39 -10.32
CA LYS A 212 -14.71 1.16 -11.56
C LYS A 212 -15.00 0.27 -12.76
N LEU A 213 -14.32 -0.87 -12.89
CA LEU A 213 -14.54 -1.82 -14.00
C LEU A 213 -15.98 -2.35 -14.02
N VAL A 214 -16.54 -2.63 -12.84
CA VAL A 214 -17.98 -3.01 -12.72
C VAL A 214 -18.88 -1.87 -13.15
N THR A 215 -18.67 -0.66 -12.66
CA THR A 215 -19.49 0.52 -12.95
C THR A 215 -19.46 0.88 -14.44
N GLU A 216 -18.32 0.70 -15.10
CA GLU A 216 -18.15 0.96 -16.54
C GLU A 216 -18.56 -0.23 -17.42
N GLY A 217 -19.03 -1.34 -16.84
CA GLY A 217 -19.46 -2.53 -17.57
C GLY A 217 -18.33 -3.23 -18.34
N ILE A 218 -17.08 -3.09 -17.87
CA ILE A 218 -15.88 -3.64 -18.54
C ILE A 218 -15.61 -5.08 -18.07
N ALA A 219 -15.80 -5.32 -16.79
CA ALA A 219 -15.59 -6.62 -16.15
C ALA A 219 -16.54 -6.75 -14.95
N ARG A 220 -16.71 -7.96 -14.45
CA ARG A 220 -17.50 -8.22 -13.25
C ARG A 220 -16.67 -8.86 -12.15
N ARG A 221 -17.04 -8.58 -10.92
CA ARG A 221 -16.45 -9.21 -9.73
C ARG A 221 -16.86 -10.69 -9.69
N ALA A 222 -15.97 -11.58 -9.29
CA ALA A 222 -16.21 -13.00 -9.28
C ALA A 222 -15.85 -13.70 -7.97
N ALA A 223 -14.83 -13.21 -7.24
CA ALA A 223 -14.43 -13.74 -5.95
C ALA A 223 -13.67 -12.69 -5.16
N SER A 224 -13.49 -12.94 -3.87
CA SER A 224 -12.59 -12.16 -3.03
C SER A 224 -11.89 -13.02 -1.95
N GLY A 225 -11.13 -12.36 -1.08
CA GLY A 225 -10.54 -12.99 0.10
C GLY A 225 -11.56 -13.57 1.07
N GLU A 226 -12.83 -13.17 1.01
CA GLU A 226 -13.91 -13.79 1.81
C GLU A 226 -14.10 -15.26 1.47
N ASP A 227 -13.98 -15.65 0.19
CA ASP A 227 -14.11 -17.03 -0.26
C ASP A 227 -12.95 -17.92 0.20
N PHE A 228 -11.81 -17.34 0.56
CA PHE A 228 -10.55 -18.04 0.85
C PHE A 228 -10.00 -17.76 2.25
N ASP A 229 -10.72 -17.00 3.07
CA ASP A 229 -10.25 -16.49 4.38
C ASP A 229 -8.90 -15.77 4.28
N ALA A 230 -8.71 -14.99 3.21
CA ALA A 230 -7.46 -14.33 2.90
C ALA A 230 -7.53 -12.83 3.22
N LEU A 231 -6.70 -12.38 4.16
CA LEU A 231 -6.57 -10.97 4.55
C LEU A 231 -5.65 -10.21 3.59
N ASP A 232 -5.94 -8.93 3.44
CA ASP A 232 -5.07 -7.89 2.93
C ASP A 232 -5.00 -6.72 3.94
N GLY A 233 -4.04 -5.82 3.79
CA GLY A 233 -3.92 -4.70 4.72
C GLY A 233 -3.15 -3.51 4.17
N GLY A 234 -3.40 -2.36 4.77
CA GLY A 234 -2.65 -1.13 4.58
C GLY A 234 -1.82 -0.78 5.80
N MET A 235 -0.62 -0.22 5.58
CA MET A 235 0.32 0.15 6.63
C MET A 235 0.77 1.59 6.46
N LEU A 236 0.92 2.28 7.59
CA LEU A 236 1.63 3.54 7.70
C LEU A 236 3.09 3.25 8.01
N ILE A 237 3.98 3.69 7.13
CA ILE A 237 5.41 3.49 7.27
C ILE A 237 6.13 4.84 7.38
N MET A 238 7.19 4.89 8.16
CA MET A 238 8.00 6.10 8.37
C MET A 238 9.49 5.80 8.30
N LEU A 239 10.29 6.79 7.93
CA LEU A 239 11.74 6.73 8.08
C LEU A 239 12.09 6.65 9.56
N ASN A 240 13.02 5.75 9.92
CA ASN A 240 13.47 5.63 11.31
C ASN A 240 14.13 6.92 11.82
N ASP A 241 14.81 7.67 10.97
CA ASP A 241 15.41 8.97 11.34
C ASP A 241 14.35 9.94 11.87
N LEU A 242 13.17 10.00 11.21
CA LEU A 242 12.03 10.81 11.70
C LEU A 242 11.54 10.29 13.05
N ILE A 243 11.40 8.96 13.20
CA ILE A 243 10.91 8.35 14.44
C ILE A 243 11.84 8.65 15.63
N GLN A 244 13.14 8.58 15.40
CA GLN A 244 14.13 8.79 16.47
C GLN A 244 14.35 10.26 16.82
N GLN A 245 14.39 11.13 15.81
CA GLN A 245 14.67 12.55 16.02
C GLN A 245 13.43 13.32 16.50
N ARG A 246 12.23 12.95 16.02
CA ARG A 246 11.00 13.71 16.21
C ARG A 246 9.82 12.83 16.67
N PRO A 247 9.93 12.16 17.83
CA PRO A 247 8.81 11.39 18.38
C PRO A 247 7.57 12.25 18.64
N ASP A 248 7.73 13.57 18.87
CA ASP A 248 6.66 14.54 18.95
C ASP A 248 5.86 14.66 17.63
N ILE A 249 6.54 14.69 16.48
CA ILE A 249 5.93 14.74 15.16
C ILE A 249 5.23 13.41 14.84
N VAL A 250 5.87 12.28 15.16
CA VAL A 250 5.24 10.96 14.98
C VAL A 250 3.95 10.85 15.80
N ARG A 251 3.95 11.30 17.06
CA ARG A 251 2.75 11.33 17.90
C ARG A 251 1.67 12.24 17.30
N ALA A 252 2.03 13.45 16.91
CA ALA A 252 1.10 14.40 16.30
C ALA A 252 0.48 13.83 15.01
N TRP A 253 1.30 13.17 14.17
CA TRP A 253 0.81 12.51 12.97
C TRP A 253 -0.16 11.36 13.29
N LEU A 254 0.18 10.51 14.26
CA LEU A 254 -0.66 9.38 14.67
C LEU A 254 -1.97 9.82 15.33
N GLU A 255 -2.00 10.95 16.05
CA GLU A 255 -3.26 11.53 16.54
C GLU A 255 -4.16 11.98 15.38
N ALA A 256 -3.59 12.62 14.35
CA ALA A 256 -4.33 12.99 13.15
C ALA A 256 -4.79 11.75 12.35
N GLU A 257 -3.94 10.74 12.23
CA GLU A 257 -4.26 9.47 11.54
C GLU A 257 -5.40 8.73 12.24
N LEU A 258 -5.39 8.67 13.58
CA LEU A 258 -6.48 8.08 14.35
C LEU A 258 -7.81 8.78 14.04
N GLU A 259 -7.83 10.12 14.04
CA GLU A 259 -9.01 10.91 13.72
C GLU A 259 -9.47 10.68 12.28
N ALA A 260 -8.53 10.56 11.32
CA ALA A 260 -8.85 10.25 9.92
C ALA A 260 -9.48 8.86 9.75
N GLN A 261 -8.98 7.83 10.45
CA GLN A 261 -9.56 6.49 10.40
C GLN A 261 -10.97 6.46 11.02
N LEU A 262 -11.16 7.11 12.18
CA LEU A 262 -12.48 7.25 12.82
C LEU A 262 -13.46 8.01 11.92
N PHE A 263 -12.98 9.06 11.21
CA PHE A 263 -13.79 9.80 10.26
C PHE A 263 -14.31 8.92 9.12
N ILE A 264 -13.46 8.02 8.57
CA ILE A 264 -13.87 7.07 7.52
C ILE A 264 -14.84 6.01 8.05
N ALA A 265 -14.63 5.54 9.30
CA ALA A 265 -15.47 4.53 9.93
C ALA A 265 -16.91 5.02 10.20
N ASP A 266 -17.11 6.33 10.36
CA ASP A 266 -18.46 6.90 10.55
C ASP A 266 -19.20 6.97 9.18
N PRO A 267 -20.28 6.21 9.00
CA PRO A 267 -21.01 6.18 7.73
C PRO A 267 -21.60 7.54 7.32
N LYS A 268 -21.79 8.46 8.27
CA LYS A 268 -22.25 9.84 7.99
C LYS A 268 -21.27 10.60 7.12
N ASN A 269 -19.99 10.25 7.16
CA ASN A 269 -18.93 10.91 6.42
C ASN A 269 -18.67 10.30 5.04
N ALA A 270 -19.36 9.20 4.67
CA ALA A 270 -19.11 8.46 3.42
C ALA A 270 -19.11 9.38 2.17
N VAL A 271 -20.06 10.32 2.08
CA VAL A 271 -20.11 11.28 0.98
C VAL A 271 -18.91 12.22 0.97
N ALA A 272 -18.48 12.71 2.13
CA ALA A 272 -17.32 13.58 2.24
C ALA A 272 -16.00 12.85 1.88
N VAL A 273 -15.84 11.61 2.36
CA VAL A 273 -14.67 10.76 2.02
C VAL A 273 -14.60 10.52 0.51
N VAL A 274 -15.71 10.16 -0.12
CA VAL A 274 -15.79 9.91 -1.56
C VAL A 274 -15.48 11.17 -2.37
N LYS A 275 -16.00 12.33 -1.98
CA LYS A 275 -15.68 13.60 -2.66
C LYS A 275 -14.20 13.97 -2.54
N MET A 276 -13.59 13.75 -1.38
CA MET A 276 -12.13 13.95 -1.23
C MET A 276 -11.33 12.98 -2.10
N ALA A 277 -11.75 11.70 -2.20
CA ALA A 277 -11.11 10.73 -3.08
C ALA A 277 -11.29 11.10 -4.56
N GLU A 278 -12.47 11.56 -4.97
CA GLU A 278 -12.75 12.00 -6.34
C GLU A 278 -11.86 13.19 -6.75
N GLN A 279 -11.66 14.17 -5.86
CA GLN A 279 -10.77 15.33 -6.09
C GLN A 279 -9.31 14.94 -6.21
N GLN A 280 -8.89 13.82 -5.61
CA GLN A 280 -7.50 13.37 -5.56
C GLN A 280 -7.23 12.20 -6.52
N THR A 281 -8.23 11.78 -7.32
CA THR A 281 -8.11 10.74 -8.34
C THR A 281 -8.53 11.28 -9.70
N GLU A 282 -7.77 10.98 -10.74
CA GLU A 282 -8.17 11.31 -12.10
C GLU A 282 -9.18 10.31 -12.64
N LYS A 283 -10.31 10.80 -13.15
CA LYS A 283 -11.31 9.98 -13.88
C LYS A 283 -11.87 8.78 -13.10
N MET A 284 -11.90 8.85 -11.77
CA MET A 284 -12.58 7.86 -10.94
C MET A 284 -14.01 8.36 -10.64
N PRO A 285 -15.06 7.68 -11.13
CA PRO A 285 -16.44 8.09 -10.86
C PRO A 285 -16.77 7.98 -9.37
N ALA A 286 -17.39 9.00 -8.77
CA ALA A 286 -17.79 8.99 -7.36
C ALA A 286 -18.66 7.76 -7.02
N ARG A 287 -19.50 7.30 -7.97
CA ARG A 287 -20.28 6.07 -7.83
C ARG A 287 -19.40 4.84 -7.59
N ALA A 288 -18.31 4.68 -8.34
CA ALA A 288 -17.36 3.58 -8.17
C ALA A 288 -16.54 3.73 -6.88
N LEU A 289 -16.13 4.96 -6.54
CA LEU A 289 -15.40 5.25 -5.30
C LEU A 289 -16.25 4.90 -4.07
N TRP A 290 -17.55 5.22 -4.09
CA TRP A 290 -18.44 4.85 -3.00
C TRP A 290 -18.60 3.32 -2.92
N ALA A 291 -18.87 2.65 -4.05
CA ALA A 291 -19.04 1.20 -4.10
C ALA A 291 -17.79 0.47 -3.59
N SER A 292 -16.61 1.01 -3.85
CA SER A 292 -15.32 0.39 -3.49
C SER A 292 -15.09 0.28 -1.98
N LEU A 293 -15.57 1.22 -1.18
CA LEU A 293 -15.32 1.23 0.26
C LEU A 293 -16.59 1.01 1.10
N TYR A 294 -17.76 1.38 0.59
CA TYR A 294 -19.02 1.34 1.34
C TYR A 294 -20.06 0.37 0.75
N GLY A 295 -19.89 -0.09 -0.50
CA GLY A 295 -20.88 -0.90 -1.19
C GLY A 295 -20.84 -2.38 -0.85
N ALA A 296 -22.00 -2.97 -0.55
CA ALA A 296 -22.13 -4.41 -0.34
C ALA A 296 -22.20 -5.15 -1.69
N TYR A 297 -21.28 -6.08 -1.88
CA TYR A 297 -21.36 -7.04 -2.99
C TYR A 297 -22.06 -8.33 -2.55
N PRO A 298 -22.74 -9.07 -3.45
CA PRO A 298 -23.31 -10.37 -3.14
C PRO A 298 -22.25 -11.39 -2.64
N LYS A 299 -22.67 -12.31 -1.76
CA LYS A 299 -21.79 -13.36 -1.24
C LYS A 299 -21.26 -14.27 -2.33
N GLU A 300 -22.02 -14.49 -3.38
CA GLU A 300 -21.68 -15.34 -4.53
C GLU A 300 -20.44 -14.83 -5.28
N VAL A 301 -20.16 -13.54 -5.16
CA VAL A 301 -18.96 -12.88 -5.77
C VAL A 301 -17.96 -12.40 -4.73
N GLY A 302 -17.98 -13.00 -3.56
CA GLY A 302 -17.05 -12.70 -2.47
C GLY A 302 -17.38 -11.42 -1.70
N GLY A 303 -18.64 -11.05 -1.57
CA GLY A 303 -19.08 -9.97 -0.71
C GLY A 303 -19.07 -10.36 0.76
N GLY A 304 -18.63 -9.46 1.64
CA GLY A 304 -18.63 -9.60 3.09
C GLY A 304 -19.27 -8.40 3.78
N GLU A 305 -19.54 -8.52 5.08
CA GLU A 305 -20.19 -7.46 5.87
C GLU A 305 -19.21 -6.31 6.22
N ILE A 306 -17.93 -6.60 6.35
CA ILE A 306 -16.89 -5.63 6.73
C ILE A 306 -16.04 -5.31 5.50
N MET A 307 -16.15 -4.08 5.04
CA MET A 307 -15.36 -3.60 3.89
C MET A 307 -13.91 -3.29 4.30
N ASN A 308 -13.71 -2.69 5.46
CA ASN A 308 -12.40 -2.43 6.03
C ASN A 308 -12.50 -2.34 7.56
N GLN A 309 -11.59 -3.00 8.28
CA GLN A 309 -11.47 -2.91 9.73
C GLN A 309 -10.25 -2.06 10.08
N PHE A 310 -10.43 -1.09 10.96
CA PHE A 310 -9.35 -0.22 11.41
C PHE A 310 -8.68 -0.77 12.66
N ASP A 311 -7.54 -1.40 12.50
CA ASP A 311 -6.78 -2.02 13.59
C ASP A 311 -5.88 -1.00 14.31
N PHE A 312 -5.39 0.02 13.62
CA PHE A 312 -4.51 1.11 14.04
C PHE A 312 -3.14 0.67 14.58
N ILE A 313 -3.06 -0.44 15.32
CA ILE A 313 -1.81 -1.01 15.85
C ILE A 313 -1.57 -2.42 15.29
N VAL A 314 -0.33 -2.88 15.38
CA VAL A 314 0.03 -4.26 15.00
C VAL A 314 -0.41 -5.20 16.12
N SER A 315 -1.73 -5.53 16.16
CA SER A 315 -2.32 -6.59 16.99
C SER A 315 -2.15 -7.95 16.30
N ASP A 316 -2.65 -9.04 16.91
CA ASP A 316 -2.43 -10.40 16.42
C ASP A 316 -2.87 -10.60 14.96
N ARG A 317 -4.03 -10.06 14.58
CA ARG A 317 -4.58 -10.21 13.22
C ARG A 317 -3.72 -9.54 12.14
N PRO A 318 -3.37 -8.24 12.19
CA PRO A 318 -2.43 -7.66 11.24
C PRO A 318 -1.01 -8.24 11.37
N ARG A 319 -0.61 -8.73 12.54
CA ARG A 319 0.68 -9.40 12.70
C ARG A 319 0.75 -10.69 11.89
N GLN A 320 -0.26 -11.55 11.99
CA GLN A 320 -0.35 -12.78 11.20
C GLN A 320 -0.33 -12.48 9.69
N LEU A 321 -1.11 -11.49 9.25
CA LEU A 321 -1.08 -11.03 7.85
C LEU A 321 0.35 -10.66 7.40
N LEU A 322 1.08 -9.90 8.21
CA LEU A 322 2.43 -9.44 7.87
C LEU A 322 3.44 -10.61 7.85
N ASP A 323 3.30 -11.57 8.75
CA ASP A 323 4.16 -12.76 8.79
C ASP A 323 3.91 -13.65 7.54
N ASP A 324 2.65 -13.92 7.18
CA ASP A 324 2.27 -14.69 5.98
C ASP A 324 2.74 -14.01 4.69
N ALA A 325 2.59 -12.68 4.62
CA ALA A 325 3.01 -11.90 3.48
C ALA A 325 4.56 -11.82 3.37
N THR A 326 5.25 -11.85 4.51
CA THR A 326 6.73 -11.91 4.54
C THR A 326 7.23 -13.25 4.02
N GLU A 327 6.62 -14.35 4.45
CA GLU A 327 6.93 -15.69 3.95
C GLU A 327 6.71 -15.76 2.44
N PHE A 328 5.59 -15.22 1.95
CA PHE A 328 5.33 -15.15 0.51
C PHE A 328 6.42 -14.38 -0.25
N LEU A 329 6.82 -13.18 0.23
CA LEU A 329 7.85 -12.37 -0.40
C LEU A 329 9.22 -13.06 -0.40
N HIS A 330 9.56 -13.75 0.68
CA HIS A 330 10.81 -14.49 0.80
C HIS A 330 10.89 -15.64 -0.21
N ASN A 331 9.74 -16.29 -0.48
CA ASN A 331 9.65 -17.45 -1.36
C ASN A 331 9.42 -17.10 -2.84
N ILE A 332 9.36 -15.82 -3.22
CA ILE A 332 9.29 -15.44 -4.65
C ILE A 332 10.57 -15.91 -5.36
N PRO A 333 10.46 -16.77 -6.39
CA PRO A 333 11.62 -17.26 -7.13
C PRO A 333 12.42 -16.12 -7.75
N GLN A 334 13.75 -16.23 -7.74
CA GLN A 334 14.70 -15.34 -8.43
C GLN A 334 14.89 -13.93 -7.83
N LYS A 335 14.01 -13.44 -6.95
CA LYS A 335 14.13 -12.10 -6.32
C LYS A 335 13.54 -12.10 -4.92
N PRO A 336 14.09 -12.80 -3.93
CA PRO A 336 13.60 -12.70 -2.57
C PRO A 336 13.74 -11.24 -2.11
N ALA A 337 12.60 -10.56 -1.98
CA ALA A 337 12.56 -9.15 -1.58
C ALA A 337 12.66 -8.97 -0.05
N ALA A 338 12.57 -10.06 0.69
CA ALA A 338 12.50 -10.09 2.14
C ALA A 338 13.38 -11.22 2.71
N ALA A 339 13.85 -11.06 3.95
CA ALA A 339 14.32 -12.17 4.78
C ALA A 339 13.11 -13.03 5.23
N PRO A 340 13.33 -14.26 5.76
CA PRO A 340 12.22 -15.14 6.15
C PRO A 340 11.34 -14.58 7.27
N LYS A 341 11.83 -13.59 8.03
CA LYS A 341 11.08 -12.93 9.11
C LYS A 341 11.40 -11.44 9.14
N ILE A 342 10.38 -10.63 9.45
CA ILE A 342 10.55 -9.22 9.76
C ILE A 342 11.27 -9.10 11.10
N ARG A 343 12.29 -8.24 11.18
CA ARG A 343 12.95 -7.93 12.45
C ARG A 343 11.97 -7.25 13.42
N PRO A 344 12.04 -7.54 14.74
CA PRO A 344 11.12 -6.95 15.72
C PRO A 344 11.10 -5.42 15.69
N GLU A 345 12.23 -4.76 15.48
CA GLU A 345 12.39 -3.30 15.47
C GLU A 345 11.67 -2.64 14.29
N ALA A 346 11.35 -3.39 13.23
CA ALA A 346 10.57 -2.89 12.11
C ALA A 346 9.11 -2.56 12.49
N PHE A 347 8.61 -3.11 13.59
CA PHE A 347 7.32 -2.79 14.18
C PHE A 347 7.50 -1.68 15.23
N ALA A 348 7.40 -0.43 14.80
CA ALA A 348 7.61 0.75 15.64
C ALA A 348 6.26 1.41 16.04
N ASP A 349 5.25 0.59 16.41
CA ASP A 349 3.90 1.03 16.74
C ASP A 349 3.69 1.43 18.22
N GLN A 350 4.78 1.58 18.99
CA GLN A 350 4.70 1.95 20.40
C GLN A 350 3.97 3.28 20.62
N ILE A 351 4.27 4.30 19.82
CA ILE A 351 3.60 5.61 19.93
C ILE A 351 2.12 5.49 19.56
N ALA A 352 1.76 4.65 18.55
CA ALA A 352 0.36 4.39 18.22
C ALA A 352 -0.40 3.74 19.39
N ARG A 353 0.21 2.79 20.10
CA ARG A 353 -0.36 2.18 21.32
C ARG A 353 -0.58 3.20 22.42
N GLU A 354 0.35 4.11 22.62
CA GLU A 354 0.22 5.20 23.59
C GLU A 354 -0.89 6.18 23.22
N VAL A 355 -1.05 6.51 21.93
CA VAL A 355 -2.14 7.34 21.42
C VAL A 355 -3.49 6.69 21.69
N LEU A 356 -3.66 5.39 21.38
CA LEU A 356 -4.90 4.67 21.70
C LEU A 356 -5.22 4.71 23.21
N LYS A 357 -4.21 4.40 24.03
CA LYS A 357 -4.36 4.42 25.48
C LYS A 357 -4.77 5.81 26.01
N ALA A 358 -4.14 6.87 25.51
CA ALA A 358 -4.46 8.25 25.91
C ALA A 358 -5.89 8.65 25.50
N ARG A 359 -6.42 8.09 24.42
CA ARG A 359 -7.79 8.30 23.94
C ARG A 359 -8.82 7.34 24.55
N GLY A 360 -8.41 6.40 25.42
CA GLY A 360 -9.29 5.38 26.00
C GLY A 360 -9.85 4.41 24.98
N LEU A 361 -9.14 4.19 23.86
CA LEU A 361 -9.55 3.31 22.77
C LEU A 361 -8.74 2.01 22.79
N SER A 362 -9.31 0.96 22.18
CA SER A 362 -8.66 -0.33 21.95
C SER A 362 -8.77 -0.73 20.47
N SER A 363 -7.80 -1.53 20.00
CA SER A 363 -7.86 -2.12 18.65
C SER A 363 -8.85 -3.31 18.61
N PRO A 364 -9.69 -3.43 17.55
CA PRO A 364 -9.88 -2.46 16.47
C PRO A 364 -10.66 -1.22 16.91
N ILE A 365 -10.34 -0.04 16.33
CA ILE A 365 -10.97 1.24 16.67
C ILE A 365 -12.29 1.48 15.94
N GLY A 366 -12.60 0.68 14.93
CA GLY A 366 -13.81 0.79 14.13
C GLY A 366 -13.74 -0.02 12.85
N ALA A 367 -14.80 0.03 12.06
CA ALA A 367 -14.86 -0.63 10.76
C ALA A 367 -15.83 0.09 9.82
N VAL A 368 -15.56 0.01 8.52
CA VAL A 368 -16.55 0.34 7.49
C VAL A 368 -17.39 -0.91 7.25
N LYS A 369 -18.69 -0.80 7.50
CA LYS A 369 -19.66 -1.85 7.20
C LYS A 369 -20.23 -1.64 5.78
N ALA A 370 -20.41 -2.74 5.06
CA ALA A 370 -21.02 -2.75 3.75
C ALA A 370 -22.47 -2.24 3.80
N GLN A 371 -22.83 -1.40 2.84
CA GLN A 371 -24.18 -0.84 2.66
C GLN A 371 -24.75 -1.31 1.32
N PRO A 372 -26.06 -1.54 1.20
CA PRO A 372 -26.67 -1.91 -0.07
C PRO A 372 -26.23 -0.99 -1.21
N LEU A 373 -25.91 -1.53 -2.38
CA LEU A 373 -25.45 -0.73 -3.53
C LEU A 373 -26.48 0.32 -3.97
N GLU A 374 -27.76 0.05 -3.70
CA GLU A 374 -28.88 0.97 -3.96
C GLU A 374 -28.84 2.23 -3.07
N ALA A 375 -28.16 2.15 -1.93
CA ALA A 375 -27.95 3.29 -1.02
C ALA A 375 -26.86 4.24 -1.52
N ASN A 376 -26.22 3.94 -2.65
CA ASN A 376 -25.18 4.81 -3.23
C ASN A 376 -25.77 6.18 -3.58
N PRO A 377 -25.28 7.28 -2.98
CA PRO A 377 -25.82 8.62 -3.23
C PRO A 377 -25.35 9.22 -4.56
N PHE A 378 -24.37 8.60 -5.22
CA PHE A 378 -23.81 9.05 -6.50
C PHE A 378 -24.44 8.25 -7.66
N LYS A 379 -25.26 8.88 -8.45
CA LYS A 379 -25.96 8.28 -9.61
C LYS A 379 -25.09 8.28 -10.88
#